data_2da936cfbf9ae219e426fc6fa514b0f8
#
_entry.id   2da936cfbf9ae219e426fc6fa514b0f8
#
_cell.length_a   1.000
_cell.length_b   1.000
_cell.length_c   1.000
_cell.angle_alpha   90.00
_cell.angle_beta   90.00
_cell.angle_gamma   90.00
#
_symmetry.space_group_name_H-M   'P 1'
#
loop_
_entity.id
_entity.type
_entity.pdbx_description
1 polymer ?
#
loop_
_entity_poly.entity_id
_entity_poly.type
_entity_poly.pdbx_seq_one_letter_code
_entity_poly.pdbx_strand_id
1 'polypeptide(L)'
;AFDGVNAVVHLAGENIADGRWSESRKNKIKDSRVLSTRNLVSTLKSMKNPPDTFVSASAVGFYGKDKPVELYEDLGPGKDFLADVCKEWEHEAFAARDHNIRTIALRIGIVLGYEGGAIKKMLPPFWAGVGGTLGDGNQWMSWIHIKDLVGMIIHSLENKAIQGAYNATSPDPVTNKAFTKCLAKVLRRPAILPVPKFALKIILGEMSDLLLGSLKVSSSKIIESGYTFQFPYLLSALNDICKNSTNEFIVEHWLPLPIDEIFSFFKEPKNLEKITPGYLNFKVLNQSSKEINEGTKINYRLSLRGIPIWWQSKILDWEPNHKFSDTQIHGPYNHWYHTHEFEEKAGGTLIKDHVKYKLPFGIPGDCIAGSWVQKDLENIFDF
;
A
#
# COMPACT_ATOMS: atom_id res chain seq x y z
N ALA A 1 -5.64 -24.72 -6.17
CA ALA A 1 -5.67 -23.41 -5.51
C ALA A 1 -6.73 -22.48 -6.12
N PHE A 2 -7.12 -22.69 -7.40
CA PHE A 2 -8.09 -21.80 -8.11
C PHE A 2 -9.48 -22.44 -8.28
N ASP A 3 -9.77 -23.56 -7.64
CA ASP A 3 -11.08 -24.23 -7.78
C ASP A 3 -12.20 -23.38 -7.17
N GLY A 4 -13.27 -23.15 -7.94
CA GLY A 4 -14.40 -22.30 -7.54
C GLY A 4 -14.15 -20.78 -7.62
N VAL A 5 -13.01 -20.32 -8.18
CA VAL A 5 -12.69 -18.91 -8.34
C VAL A 5 -13.32 -18.35 -9.62
N ASN A 6 -14.11 -17.28 -9.53
CA ASN A 6 -14.77 -16.63 -10.66
C ASN A 6 -13.91 -15.56 -11.35
N ALA A 7 -12.94 -14.98 -10.63
CA ALA A 7 -12.07 -13.96 -11.17
C ALA A 7 -10.66 -14.05 -10.56
N VAL A 8 -9.66 -13.66 -11.33
CA VAL A 8 -8.26 -13.59 -10.88
C VAL A 8 -7.69 -12.20 -11.15
N VAL A 9 -7.05 -11.63 -10.13
CA VAL A 9 -6.31 -10.37 -10.23
C VAL A 9 -4.83 -10.67 -10.05
N HIS A 10 -4.02 -10.35 -11.06
CA HIS A 10 -2.58 -10.61 -11.08
C HIS A 10 -1.79 -9.31 -11.02
N LEU A 11 -1.24 -9.01 -9.84
CA LEU A 11 -0.44 -7.82 -9.57
C LEU A 11 1.03 -8.15 -9.27
N ALA A 12 1.43 -9.42 -9.37
CA ALA A 12 2.77 -9.85 -9.03
C ALA A 12 3.82 -9.27 -9.99
N GLY A 13 4.94 -8.85 -9.44
CA GLY A 13 6.07 -8.34 -10.18
C GLY A 13 7.16 -7.81 -9.26
N GLU A 14 8.40 -8.03 -9.66
CA GLU A 14 9.58 -7.54 -8.95
C GLU A 14 9.60 -6.01 -8.93
N ASN A 15 9.98 -5.40 -7.82
CA ASN A 15 10.02 -3.94 -7.69
C ASN A 15 11.09 -3.35 -8.62
N ILE A 16 10.66 -2.50 -9.57
CA ILE A 16 11.55 -1.89 -10.57
C ILE A 16 12.49 -0.83 -10.01
N ALA A 17 12.15 -0.27 -8.84
CA ALA A 17 12.87 0.84 -8.20
C ALA A 17 13.84 0.39 -7.10
N ASP A 18 14.13 -0.92 -6.97
CA ASP A 18 15.08 -1.45 -5.99
C ASP A 18 16.46 -1.69 -6.61
N GLY A 19 17.32 -0.67 -6.51
CA GLY A 19 18.68 -0.71 -6.98
C GLY A 19 18.85 -0.43 -8.48
N ARG A 20 20.12 -0.39 -8.94
CA ARG A 20 20.47 -0.13 -10.34
C ARG A 20 20.07 -1.29 -11.24
N TRP A 21 19.73 -0.98 -12.47
CA TRP A 21 19.40 -1.97 -13.50
C TRP A 21 20.67 -2.57 -14.10
N SER A 22 21.14 -3.69 -13.53
CA SER A 22 22.06 -4.62 -14.16
C SER A 22 21.29 -5.56 -15.08
N GLU A 23 21.95 -6.28 -15.97
CA GLU A 23 21.31 -7.29 -16.82
C GLU A 23 20.57 -8.35 -15.99
N SER A 24 21.18 -8.83 -14.90
CA SER A 24 20.53 -9.75 -13.97
C SER A 24 19.27 -9.15 -13.35
N ARG A 25 19.27 -7.86 -13.01
CA ARG A 25 18.11 -7.16 -12.48
C ARG A 25 17.02 -6.98 -13.52
N LYS A 26 17.38 -6.61 -14.75
CA LYS A 26 16.45 -6.52 -15.88
C LYS A 26 15.77 -7.86 -16.16
N ASN A 27 16.52 -8.95 -16.14
CA ASN A 27 15.97 -10.29 -16.31
C ASN A 27 14.97 -10.61 -15.19
N LYS A 28 15.29 -10.35 -13.93
CA LYS A 28 14.34 -10.54 -12.80
C LYS A 28 13.07 -9.72 -12.98
N ILE A 29 13.19 -8.46 -13.39
CA ILE A 29 12.04 -7.56 -13.66
C ILE A 29 11.16 -8.15 -14.76
N LYS A 30 11.75 -8.63 -15.86
CA LYS A 30 11.04 -9.23 -16.97
C LYS A 30 10.41 -10.57 -16.56
N ASP A 31 11.17 -11.49 -16.03
CA ASP A 31 10.74 -12.84 -15.72
C ASP A 31 9.64 -12.87 -14.66
N SER A 32 9.73 -12.02 -13.64
CA SER A 32 8.69 -11.90 -12.62
C SER A 32 7.33 -11.45 -13.17
N ARG A 33 7.28 -10.90 -14.36
CA ARG A 33 6.06 -10.47 -15.05
C ARG A 33 5.67 -11.43 -16.14
N VAL A 34 6.55 -11.63 -17.12
CA VAL A 34 6.27 -12.42 -18.33
C VAL A 34 6.09 -13.89 -17.99
N LEU A 35 7.08 -14.52 -17.31
CA LEU A 35 7.01 -15.95 -16.99
C LEU A 35 5.92 -16.25 -15.95
N SER A 36 5.77 -15.40 -14.93
CA SER A 36 4.72 -15.61 -13.93
C SER A 36 3.32 -15.53 -14.55
N THR A 37 3.09 -14.56 -15.45
CA THR A 37 1.81 -14.42 -16.16
C THR A 37 1.56 -15.59 -17.11
N ARG A 38 2.58 -16.02 -17.87
CA ARG A 38 2.50 -17.21 -18.73
C ARG A 38 2.10 -18.45 -17.96
N ASN A 39 2.77 -18.70 -16.84
CA ASN A 39 2.50 -19.86 -15.98
C ASN A 39 1.08 -19.81 -15.38
N LEU A 40 0.67 -18.61 -14.91
CA LEU A 40 -0.67 -18.41 -14.38
C LEU A 40 -1.72 -18.65 -15.47
N VAL A 41 -1.60 -18.02 -16.63
CA VAL A 41 -2.53 -18.17 -17.75
C VAL A 41 -2.57 -19.63 -18.23
N SER A 42 -1.43 -20.30 -18.32
CA SER A 42 -1.38 -21.75 -18.67
C SER A 42 -2.15 -22.58 -17.63
N THR A 43 -2.03 -22.26 -16.34
CA THR A 43 -2.80 -22.93 -15.28
C THR A 43 -4.30 -22.69 -15.43
N LEU A 44 -4.71 -21.42 -15.65
CA LEU A 44 -6.13 -21.08 -15.83
C LEU A 44 -6.74 -21.79 -17.04
N LYS A 45 -6.01 -21.88 -18.15
CA LYS A 45 -6.42 -22.60 -19.36
C LYS A 45 -6.62 -24.11 -19.15
N SER A 46 -5.87 -24.73 -18.24
CA SER A 46 -5.96 -26.16 -17.96
C SER A 46 -7.08 -26.54 -16.99
N MET A 47 -7.77 -25.54 -16.40
CA MET A 47 -8.86 -25.79 -15.45
C MET A 47 -10.11 -26.30 -16.16
N LYS A 48 -10.84 -27.21 -15.50
CA LYS A 48 -12.14 -27.68 -15.97
C LYS A 48 -13.18 -26.55 -15.99
N ASN A 49 -13.11 -25.67 -15.00
CA ASN A 49 -13.96 -24.49 -14.87
C ASN A 49 -13.03 -23.26 -14.69
N PRO A 50 -12.54 -22.66 -15.78
CA PRO A 50 -11.70 -21.48 -15.68
C PRO A 50 -12.48 -20.26 -15.15
N PRO A 51 -11.80 -19.26 -14.56
CA PRO A 51 -12.46 -18.04 -14.13
C PRO A 51 -13.01 -17.27 -15.33
N ASP A 52 -14.12 -16.55 -15.12
CA ASP A 52 -14.74 -15.71 -16.17
C ASP A 52 -13.88 -14.47 -16.50
N THR A 53 -13.09 -14.00 -15.55
CA THR A 53 -12.37 -12.73 -15.65
C THR A 53 -10.93 -12.84 -15.15
N PHE A 54 -10.03 -12.25 -15.93
CA PHE A 54 -8.62 -12.08 -15.57
C PHE A 54 -8.22 -10.60 -15.70
N VAL A 55 -7.85 -9.97 -14.58
CA VAL A 55 -7.31 -8.61 -14.52
C VAL A 55 -5.82 -8.71 -14.28
N SER A 56 -5.02 -8.28 -15.25
CA SER A 56 -3.56 -8.24 -15.13
C SER A 56 -3.07 -6.81 -14.96
N ALA A 57 -2.10 -6.61 -14.09
CA ALA A 57 -1.32 -5.38 -14.13
C ALA A 57 -0.53 -5.29 -15.44
N SER A 58 -0.32 -4.07 -15.88
CA SER A 58 0.64 -3.59 -16.85
C SER A 58 1.16 -2.24 -16.37
N ALA A 59 1.87 -1.47 -17.16
CA ALA A 59 2.34 -0.16 -16.74
C ALA A 59 2.33 0.84 -17.92
N VAL A 60 2.24 2.15 -17.59
CA VAL A 60 2.38 3.23 -18.59
C VAL A 60 3.75 3.21 -19.29
N GLY A 61 4.72 2.47 -18.74
CA GLY A 61 5.97 2.14 -19.42
C GLY A 61 5.80 1.46 -20.78
N PHE A 62 4.63 0.88 -21.07
CA PHE A 62 4.25 0.35 -22.38
C PHE A 62 4.49 1.35 -23.51
N TYR A 63 4.25 2.63 -23.26
CA TYR A 63 4.41 3.67 -24.29
C TYR A 63 5.87 4.07 -24.56
N GLY A 64 6.82 3.60 -23.73
CA GLY A 64 8.21 4.06 -23.73
C GLY A 64 8.34 5.46 -23.12
N LYS A 65 9.54 6.02 -23.17
CA LYS A 65 9.83 7.35 -22.59
C LYS A 65 9.75 8.47 -23.64
N ASP A 66 9.59 9.71 -23.17
CA ASP A 66 9.74 10.96 -23.94
C ASP A 66 8.80 11.06 -25.15
N LYS A 67 7.53 10.85 -24.92
CA LYS A 67 6.50 11.06 -25.93
C LYS A 67 5.97 12.50 -25.88
N PRO A 68 6.02 13.24 -26.99
CA PRO A 68 5.58 14.66 -27.03
C PRO A 68 4.06 14.83 -27.12
N VAL A 69 3.30 13.73 -27.15
CA VAL A 69 1.85 13.71 -27.33
C VAL A 69 1.16 13.09 -26.11
N GLU A 70 -0.11 13.37 -25.96
CA GLU A 70 -0.95 12.66 -24.99
C GLU A 70 -1.18 11.21 -25.44
N LEU A 71 -1.15 10.28 -24.49
CA LEU A 71 -1.07 8.85 -24.77
C LEU A 71 -2.42 8.16 -24.45
N TYR A 72 -2.96 7.52 -25.46
CA TYR A 72 -4.20 6.75 -25.41
C TYR A 72 -3.93 5.27 -25.61
N GLU A 73 -4.87 4.40 -25.27
CA GLU A 73 -4.70 2.94 -25.27
C GLU A 73 -4.51 2.32 -26.65
N ASP A 74 -4.94 2.99 -27.70
CA ASP A 74 -4.78 2.60 -29.12
C ASP A 74 -3.38 2.83 -29.67
N LEU A 75 -2.56 3.61 -28.98
CA LEU A 75 -1.18 3.84 -29.37
C LEU A 75 -0.32 2.59 -29.13
N GLY A 76 0.55 2.31 -30.09
CA GLY A 76 1.48 1.19 -29.99
C GLY A 76 2.56 1.35 -28.91
N PRO A 77 3.28 0.24 -28.61
CA PRO A 77 4.34 0.26 -27.62
C PRO A 77 5.54 1.12 -28.01
N GLY A 78 6.27 1.58 -27.01
CA GLY A 78 7.57 2.22 -27.18
C GLY A 78 8.67 1.26 -27.62
N LYS A 79 9.94 1.72 -27.56
CA LYS A 79 11.12 0.97 -28.03
C LYS A 79 12.21 0.89 -26.94
N ASP A 80 11.86 0.97 -25.69
CA ASP A 80 12.81 0.85 -24.56
C ASP A 80 12.53 -0.42 -23.75
N PHE A 81 13.44 -0.72 -22.81
CA PHE A 81 13.37 -1.93 -21.99
C PHE A 81 11.99 -2.12 -21.31
N LEU A 82 11.41 -1.04 -20.73
CA LEU A 82 10.13 -1.16 -20.06
C LEU A 82 8.98 -1.37 -21.03
N ALA A 83 9.04 -0.75 -22.21
CA ALA A 83 8.05 -0.97 -23.24
C ALA A 83 8.06 -2.41 -23.75
N ASP A 84 9.25 -2.99 -23.94
CA ASP A 84 9.39 -4.39 -24.33
C ASP A 84 8.84 -5.34 -23.25
N VAL A 85 9.17 -5.08 -21.98
CA VAL A 85 8.63 -5.86 -20.87
C VAL A 85 7.10 -5.77 -20.83
N CYS A 86 6.52 -4.57 -20.90
CA CYS A 86 5.06 -4.38 -20.87
C CYS A 86 4.37 -5.04 -22.06
N LYS A 87 4.95 -4.93 -23.26
CA LYS A 87 4.44 -5.58 -24.47
C LYS A 87 4.36 -7.09 -24.32
N GLU A 88 5.44 -7.72 -23.85
CA GLU A 88 5.46 -9.17 -23.63
C GLU A 88 4.51 -9.57 -22.50
N TRP A 89 4.46 -8.80 -21.42
CA TRP A 89 3.55 -9.03 -20.30
C TRP A 89 2.09 -9.00 -20.73
N GLU A 90 1.66 -7.96 -21.46
CA GLU A 90 0.30 -7.87 -22.00
C GLU A 90 0.01 -9.01 -23.01
N HIS A 91 0.98 -9.41 -23.83
CA HIS A 91 0.84 -10.54 -24.73
C HIS A 91 0.51 -11.83 -23.97
N GLU A 92 1.25 -12.16 -22.92
CA GLU A 92 0.99 -13.35 -22.10
C GLU A 92 -0.36 -13.26 -21.38
N ALA A 93 -0.74 -12.07 -20.89
CA ALA A 93 -2.03 -11.88 -20.24
C ALA A 93 -3.20 -12.08 -21.22
N PHE A 94 -3.10 -11.51 -22.43
CA PHE A 94 -4.17 -11.59 -23.44
C PHE A 94 -4.30 -12.98 -24.06
N ALA A 95 -3.33 -13.86 -23.93
CA ALA A 95 -3.46 -15.25 -24.32
C ALA A 95 -4.58 -15.99 -23.57
N ALA A 96 -5.04 -15.50 -22.41
CA ALA A 96 -6.19 -16.05 -21.71
C ALA A 96 -7.51 -15.95 -22.49
N ARG A 97 -7.62 -15.01 -23.42
CA ARG A 97 -8.81 -14.81 -24.27
C ARG A 97 -9.14 -16.00 -25.17
N ASP A 98 -8.12 -16.73 -25.59
CA ASP A 98 -8.30 -17.92 -26.43
C ASP A 98 -9.12 -19.03 -25.75
N HIS A 99 -9.36 -18.87 -24.43
CA HIS A 99 -10.16 -19.76 -23.59
C HIS A 99 -11.39 -19.08 -23.01
N ASN A 100 -11.91 -18.06 -23.69
CA ASN A 100 -13.10 -17.29 -23.30
C ASN A 100 -12.98 -16.60 -21.92
N ILE A 101 -11.76 -16.35 -21.44
CA ILE A 101 -11.53 -15.60 -20.21
C ILE A 101 -11.48 -14.11 -20.57
N ARG A 102 -12.44 -13.32 -20.07
CA ARG A 102 -12.44 -11.87 -20.24
C ARG A 102 -11.20 -11.28 -19.59
N THR A 103 -10.34 -10.65 -20.39
CA THR A 103 -9.02 -10.19 -19.94
C THR A 103 -8.88 -8.69 -20.05
N ILE A 104 -8.44 -8.07 -18.95
CA ILE A 104 -8.17 -6.65 -18.81
C ILE A 104 -6.70 -6.46 -18.42
N ALA A 105 -5.98 -5.57 -19.10
CA ALA A 105 -4.65 -5.12 -18.71
C ALA A 105 -4.70 -3.66 -18.25
N LEU A 106 -4.34 -3.41 -17.00
CA LEU A 106 -4.30 -2.06 -16.44
C LEU A 106 -2.88 -1.48 -16.60
N ARG A 107 -2.70 -0.50 -17.48
CA ARG A 107 -1.44 0.25 -17.64
C ARG A 107 -1.32 1.27 -16.52
N ILE A 108 -0.72 0.83 -15.43
CA ILE A 108 -0.66 1.56 -14.16
C ILE A 108 0.39 2.67 -14.24
N GLY A 109 0.00 3.88 -13.84
CA GLY A 109 0.90 5.02 -13.65
C GLY A 109 1.68 4.96 -12.34
N ILE A 110 2.20 6.12 -11.90
CA ILE A 110 2.89 6.24 -10.61
C ILE A 110 1.86 6.13 -9.49
N VAL A 111 1.86 5.01 -8.79
CA VAL A 111 0.93 4.80 -7.67
C VAL A 111 1.36 5.63 -6.47
N LEU A 112 0.45 6.46 -5.99
CA LEU A 112 0.61 7.27 -4.80
C LEU A 112 -0.14 6.62 -3.65
N GLY A 113 0.61 6.14 -2.66
CA GLY A 113 0.10 5.53 -1.44
C GLY A 113 1.05 5.80 -0.28
N TYR A 114 0.54 5.71 0.94
CA TYR A 114 1.33 5.99 2.15
C TYR A 114 2.29 4.85 2.49
N GLU A 115 1.81 3.61 2.46
CA GLU A 115 2.55 2.44 2.94
C GLU A 115 3.69 2.01 2.01
N GLY A 116 3.72 2.52 0.77
CA GLY A 116 4.71 2.08 -0.21
C GLY A 116 4.81 2.97 -1.45
N GLY A 117 5.49 2.45 -2.45
CA GLY A 117 5.61 3.08 -3.77
C GLY A 117 6.49 4.33 -3.81
N ALA A 118 6.17 5.22 -4.74
CA ALA A 118 6.99 6.40 -5.04
C ALA A 118 7.02 7.41 -3.88
N ILE A 119 5.88 7.66 -3.22
CA ILE A 119 5.78 8.66 -2.14
C ILE A 119 6.72 8.33 -0.98
N LYS A 120 6.75 7.09 -0.51
CA LYS A 120 7.62 6.68 0.60
C LYS A 120 9.10 6.99 0.33
N LYS A 121 9.55 6.84 -0.92
CA LYS A 121 10.93 7.16 -1.34
C LYS A 121 11.16 8.66 -1.55
N MET A 122 10.12 9.43 -1.89
CA MET A 122 10.21 10.88 -2.13
C MET A 122 10.17 11.70 -0.84
N LEU A 123 9.43 11.26 0.16
CA LEU A 123 9.19 12.04 1.40
C LEU A 123 10.45 12.43 2.18
N PRO A 124 11.46 11.54 2.41
CA PRO A 124 12.61 11.88 3.24
C PRO A 124 13.37 13.14 2.83
N PRO A 125 13.75 13.35 1.54
CA PRO A 125 14.43 14.58 1.14
C PRO A 125 13.56 15.83 1.30
N PHE A 126 12.23 15.74 1.10
CA PHE A 126 11.33 16.87 1.34
C PHE A 126 11.27 17.22 2.83
N TRP A 127 11.21 16.23 3.70
CA TRP A 127 11.21 16.45 5.15
C TRP A 127 12.51 17.08 5.65
N ALA A 128 13.63 16.65 5.08
CA ALA A 128 14.95 17.27 5.37
C ALA A 128 15.07 18.69 4.80
N GLY A 129 14.08 19.21 4.06
CA GLY A 129 14.12 20.53 3.43
C GLY A 129 15.03 20.62 2.22
N VAL A 130 15.55 19.49 1.74
CA VAL A 130 16.42 19.38 0.56
C VAL A 130 15.69 18.83 -0.68
N GLY A 131 14.37 18.69 -0.60
CA GLY A 131 13.54 18.29 -1.74
C GLY A 131 13.60 19.31 -2.88
N GLY A 132 13.36 18.85 -4.10
CA GLY A 132 13.36 19.70 -5.27
C GLY A 132 12.93 19.01 -6.55
N THR A 133 12.90 19.77 -7.63
CA THR A 133 12.57 19.25 -8.96
C THR A 133 13.67 18.33 -9.48
N LEU A 134 13.28 17.30 -10.21
CA LEU A 134 14.20 16.40 -10.89
C LEU A 134 14.47 16.93 -12.30
N GLY A 135 15.74 17.20 -12.62
CA GLY A 135 16.12 17.83 -13.87
C GLY A 135 15.54 19.24 -14.01
N ASP A 136 14.93 19.53 -15.17
CA ASP A 136 14.22 20.77 -15.45
C ASP A 136 12.78 20.79 -14.91
N GLY A 137 12.27 19.63 -14.48
CA GLY A 137 10.93 19.48 -13.92
C GLY A 137 9.78 19.56 -14.93
N ASN A 138 10.07 19.57 -16.23
CA ASN A 138 9.06 19.69 -17.28
C ASN A 138 8.46 18.33 -17.70
N GLN A 139 9.09 17.21 -17.29
CA GLN A 139 8.59 15.88 -17.58
C GLN A 139 7.21 15.64 -16.95
N TRP A 140 6.30 15.08 -17.75
CA TRP A 140 4.97 14.69 -17.31
C TRP A 140 5.02 13.45 -16.44
N MET A 141 4.26 13.49 -15.36
CA MET A 141 4.05 12.39 -14.41
C MET A 141 2.59 11.99 -14.45
N SER A 142 2.29 10.82 -14.97
CA SER A 142 0.97 10.20 -14.89
C SER A 142 0.89 9.37 -13.63
N TRP A 143 0.11 9.81 -12.69
CA TRP A 143 -0.02 9.25 -11.34
C TRP A 143 -1.44 8.73 -11.09
N ILE A 144 -1.61 7.91 -10.07
CA ILE A 144 -2.91 7.46 -9.58
C ILE A 144 -2.86 7.29 -8.06
N HIS A 145 -3.95 7.65 -7.36
CA HIS A 145 -4.10 7.33 -5.94
C HIS A 145 -4.36 5.84 -5.75
N ILE A 146 -3.80 5.22 -4.70
CA ILE A 146 -3.96 3.77 -4.45
C ILE A 146 -5.42 3.35 -4.36
N LYS A 147 -6.29 4.17 -3.71
CA LYS A 147 -7.73 3.87 -3.61
C LYS A 147 -8.44 3.89 -4.98
N ASP A 148 -8.03 4.78 -5.88
CA ASP A 148 -8.56 4.79 -7.24
C ASP A 148 -8.06 3.60 -8.06
N LEU A 149 -6.80 3.18 -7.88
CA LEU A 149 -6.31 1.97 -8.54
C LEU A 149 -7.10 0.74 -8.08
N VAL A 150 -7.35 0.60 -6.77
CA VAL A 150 -8.19 -0.48 -6.23
C VAL A 150 -9.62 -0.38 -6.77
N GLY A 151 -10.19 0.83 -6.79
CA GLY A 151 -11.52 1.08 -7.35
C GLY A 151 -11.62 0.70 -8.84
N MET A 152 -10.59 0.99 -9.64
CA MET A 152 -10.53 0.59 -11.05
C MET A 152 -10.42 -0.93 -11.23
N ILE A 153 -9.69 -1.63 -10.35
CA ILE A 153 -9.64 -3.09 -10.36
C ILE A 153 -11.04 -3.65 -10.07
N ILE A 154 -11.73 -3.17 -9.03
CA ILE A 154 -13.10 -3.58 -8.68
C ILE A 154 -14.05 -3.29 -9.84
N HIS A 155 -14.01 -2.07 -10.40
CA HIS A 155 -14.82 -1.69 -11.57
C HIS A 155 -14.57 -2.61 -12.77
N SER A 156 -13.31 -3.02 -12.98
CA SER A 156 -12.95 -3.97 -14.04
C SER A 156 -13.50 -5.38 -13.81
N LEU A 157 -13.65 -5.79 -12.54
CA LEU A 157 -14.27 -7.06 -12.20
C LEU A 157 -15.79 -7.04 -12.40
N GLU A 158 -16.46 -5.98 -11.97
CA GLU A 158 -17.92 -5.84 -11.93
C GLU A 158 -18.50 -5.46 -13.30
N ASN A 159 -17.86 -4.57 -14.03
CA ASN A 159 -18.34 -4.11 -15.35
C ASN A 159 -17.93 -5.09 -16.46
N LYS A 160 -18.86 -5.93 -16.88
CA LYS A 160 -18.63 -6.96 -17.90
C LYS A 160 -18.32 -6.40 -19.31
N ALA A 161 -18.61 -5.13 -19.58
CA ALA A 161 -18.29 -4.48 -20.86
C ALA A 161 -16.81 -4.11 -20.99
N ILE A 162 -16.06 -4.05 -19.88
CA ILE A 162 -14.64 -3.71 -19.86
C ILE A 162 -13.81 -4.91 -20.32
N GLN A 163 -13.02 -4.72 -21.36
CA GLN A 163 -12.02 -5.67 -21.84
C GLN A 163 -10.89 -4.97 -22.60
N GLY A 164 -9.70 -5.56 -22.59
CA GLY A 164 -8.54 -4.98 -23.28
C GLY A 164 -7.66 -4.14 -22.36
N ALA A 165 -6.83 -3.29 -22.94
CA ALA A 165 -5.97 -2.40 -22.19
C ALA A 165 -6.73 -1.14 -21.75
N TYR A 166 -6.43 -0.71 -20.50
CA TYR A 166 -6.91 0.54 -19.92
C TYR A 166 -5.79 1.25 -19.19
N ASN A 167 -5.69 2.56 -19.37
CA ASN A 167 -4.77 3.39 -18.62
C ASN A 167 -5.29 3.61 -17.19
N ALA A 168 -4.53 3.15 -16.22
CA ALA A 168 -4.82 3.34 -14.82
C ALA A 168 -4.01 4.53 -14.27
N THR A 169 -4.45 5.73 -14.65
CA THR A 169 -3.88 7.02 -14.25
C THR A 169 -4.99 7.99 -13.86
N SER A 170 -4.68 8.95 -12.98
CA SER A 170 -5.56 10.08 -12.68
C SER A 170 -5.83 10.92 -13.94
N PRO A 171 -7.01 11.57 -14.05
CA PRO A 171 -7.32 12.48 -15.16
C PRO A 171 -6.51 13.78 -15.15
N ASP A 172 -5.71 14.04 -14.11
CA ASP A 172 -4.87 15.24 -13.93
C ASP A 172 -3.38 14.88 -13.93
N PRO A 173 -2.79 14.49 -15.09
CA PRO A 173 -1.35 14.33 -15.18
C PRO A 173 -0.65 15.67 -14.96
N VAL A 174 0.43 15.68 -14.21
CA VAL A 174 1.13 16.92 -13.84
C VAL A 174 2.60 16.87 -14.24
N THR A 175 3.25 18.04 -14.36
CA THR A 175 4.72 18.06 -14.51
C THR A 175 5.40 17.77 -13.18
N ASN A 176 6.65 17.27 -13.21
CA ASN A 176 7.44 17.05 -12.01
C ASN A 176 7.58 18.34 -11.16
N LYS A 177 7.72 19.48 -11.81
CA LYS A 177 7.74 20.80 -11.14
C LYS A 177 6.44 21.10 -10.40
N ALA A 178 5.28 20.81 -11.01
CA ALA A 178 3.98 20.98 -10.38
C ALA A 178 3.79 20.00 -9.23
N PHE A 179 4.18 18.74 -9.42
CA PHE A 179 4.17 17.71 -8.38
C PHE A 179 5.01 18.14 -7.17
N THR A 180 6.26 18.55 -7.40
CA THR A 180 7.20 19.02 -6.37
C THR A 180 6.61 20.18 -5.57
N LYS A 181 6.05 21.18 -6.24
CA LYS A 181 5.41 22.33 -5.58
C LYS A 181 4.20 21.91 -4.74
N CYS A 182 3.37 21.02 -5.26
CA CYS A 182 2.19 20.52 -4.57
C CYS A 182 2.58 19.73 -3.32
N LEU A 183 3.54 18.82 -3.42
CA LEU A 183 4.06 18.04 -2.29
C LEU A 183 4.69 18.94 -1.23
N ALA A 184 5.52 19.91 -1.62
CA ALA A 184 6.13 20.88 -0.73
C ALA A 184 5.07 21.69 0.06
N LYS A 185 3.99 22.11 -0.63
CA LYS A 185 2.86 22.84 -0.01
C LYS A 185 2.14 21.96 1.02
N VAL A 186 1.84 20.71 0.68
CA VAL A 186 1.13 19.76 1.57
C VAL A 186 1.97 19.47 2.82
N LEU A 187 3.28 19.27 2.64
CA LEU A 187 4.22 18.99 3.72
C LEU A 187 4.63 20.24 4.52
N ARG A 188 4.30 21.44 4.03
CA ARG A 188 4.78 22.72 4.58
C ARG A 188 6.30 22.77 4.70
N ARG A 189 7.00 22.30 3.66
CA ARG A 189 8.46 22.26 3.58
C ARG A 189 8.95 22.94 2.31
N PRO A 190 10.11 23.61 2.33
CA PRO A 190 10.69 24.15 1.12
C PRO A 190 11.09 23.02 0.16
N ALA A 191 11.04 23.30 -1.14
CA ALA A 191 11.51 22.41 -2.20
C ALA A 191 12.25 23.24 -3.26
N ILE A 192 13.43 23.70 -2.89
CA ILE A 192 14.20 24.71 -3.63
C ILE A 192 15.46 24.15 -4.29
N LEU A 193 15.89 22.93 -3.91
CA LEU A 193 17.13 22.35 -4.41
C LEU A 193 16.86 21.40 -5.59
N PRO A 194 17.04 21.85 -6.87
CA PRO A 194 16.83 20.97 -8.00
C PRO A 194 17.92 19.88 -8.04
N VAL A 195 17.52 18.65 -8.39
CA VAL A 195 18.45 17.54 -8.59
C VAL A 195 18.82 17.46 -10.08
N PRO A 196 20.07 17.77 -10.46
CA PRO A 196 20.48 17.77 -11.87
C PRO A 196 20.33 16.40 -12.53
N LYS A 197 19.94 16.36 -13.81
CA LYS A 197 19.80 15.10 -14.58
C LYS A 197 21.06 14.23 -14.55
N PHE A 198 22.25 14.85 -14.62
CA PHE A 198 23.52 14.11 -14.59
C PHE A 198 23.74 13.40 -13.24
N ALA A 199 23.37 14.04 -12.12
CA ALA A 199 23.52 13.44 -10.79
C ALA A 199 22.61 12.21 -10.65
N LEU A 200 21.35 12.29 -11.13
CA LEU A 200 20.44 11.16 -11.18
C LEU A 200 21.00 10.00 -12.01
N LYS A 201 21.58 10.30 -13.19
CA LYS A 201 22.19 9.28 -14.04
C LYS A 201 23.41 8.62 -13.39
N ILE A 202 24.26 9.37 -12.69
CA ILE A 202 25.40 8.82 -11.95
C ILE A 202 24.94 7.91 -10.82
N ILE A 203 23.93 8.32 -10.05
CA ILE A 203 23.45 7.57 -8.87
C ILE A 203 22.64 6.34 -9.27
N LEU A 204 21.71 6.49 -10.20
CA LEU A 204 20.69 5.51 -10.53
C LEU A 204 20.96 4.73 -11.84
N GLY A 205 21.90 5.21 -12.69
CA GLY A 205 22.15 4.61 -13.99
C GLY A 205 20.88 4.68 -14.89
N GLU A 206 20.59 3.60 -15.60
CA GLU A 206 19.42 3.51 -16.49
C GLU A 206 18.09 3.64 -15.73
N MET A 207 18.03 3.27 -14.44
CA MET A 207 16.82 3.45 -13.62
C MET A 207 16.40 4.93 -13.52
N SER A 208 17.33 5.89 -13.77
CA SER A 208 16.99 7.32 -13.84
C SER A 208 15.94 7.65 -14.88
N ASP A 209 15.79 6.82 -15.92
CA ASP A 209 14.78 7.01 -16.97
C ASP A 209 13.35 6.90 -16.42
N LEU A 210 13.13 6.17 -15.32
CA LEU A 210 11.84 6.15 -14.59
C LEU A 210 11.44 7.53 -14.04
N LEU A 211 12.43 8.32 -13.62
CA LEU A 211 12.24 9.62 -12.99
C LEU A 211 12.29 10.78 -13.99
N LEU A 212 13.01 10.60 -15.07
CA LEU A 212 13.25 11.62 -16.09
C LEU A 212 12.38 11.47 -17.35
N GLY A 213 11.77 10.29 -17.54
CA GLY A 213 10.84 10.02 -18.63
C GLY A 213 9.58 10.89 -18.53
N SER A 214 9.04 11.29 -19.67
CA SER A 214 7.90 12.18 -19.79
C SER A 214 6.73 11.47 -20.45
N LEU A 215 5.69 11.16 -19.68
CA LEU A 215 4.49 10.46 -20.15
C LEU A 215 3.24 11.18 -19.69
N LYS A 216 2.51 11.79 -20.62
CA LYS A 216 1.20 12.38 -20.41
C LYS A 216 0.13 11.39 -20.86
N VAL A 217 -0.39 10.59 -19.95
CA VAL A 217 -1.30 9.48 -20.25
C VAL A 217 -2.74 9.87 -19.94
N SER A 218 -3.63 9.63 -20.90
CA SER A 218 -5.07 9.91 -20.77
C SER A 218 -5.78 8.76 -20.03
N SER A 219 -6.73 9.12 -19.18
CA SER A 219 -7.66 8.19 -18.52
C SER A 219 -9.08 8.24 -19.11
N SER A 220 -9.25 8.85 -20.28
CA SER A 220 -10.59 9.05 -20.89
C SER A 220 -11.37 7.75 -21.04
N LYS A 221 -10.72 6.69 -21.51
CA LYS A 221 -11.36 5.39 -21.76
C LYS A 221 -11.99 4.76 -20.52
N ILE A 222 -11.33 4.85 -19.35
CA ILE A 222 -11.89 4.30 -18.13
C ILE A 222 -13.02 5.19 -17.58
N ILE A 223 -12.94 6.50 -17.76
CA ILE A 223 -14.02 7.44 -17.43
C ILE A 223 -15.24 7.16 -18.30
N GLU A 224 -15.08 6.98 -19.58
CA GLU A 224 -16.14 6.63 -20.54
C GLU A 224 -16.80 5.27 -20.21
N SER A 225 -16.08 4.37 -19.56
CA SER A 225 -16.65 3.12 -19.04
C SER A 225 -17.50 3.28 -17.77
N GLY A 226 -17.63 4.50 -17.25
CA GLY A 226 -18.44 4.83 -16.07
C GLY A 226 -17.66 4.86 -14.75
N TYR A 227 -16.33 4.75 -14.76
CA TYR A 227 -15.54 4.89 -13.55
C TYR A 227 -15.46 6.33 -13.06
N THR A 228 -15.67 6.55 -11.77
CA THR A 228 -15.57 7.87 -11.13
C THR A 228 -14.42 7.90 -10.13
N PHE A 229 -13.46 8.80 -10.33
CA PHE A 229 -12.32 8.94 -9.45
C PHE A 229 -12.70 9.57 -8.11
N GLN A 230 -12.17 9.02 -7.00
CA GLN A 230 -12.23 9.62 -5.67
C GLN A 230 -11.23 10.76 -5.51
N PHE A 231 -10.05 10.62 -6.13
CA PHE A 231 -8.94 11.58 -6.06
C PHE A 231 -8.50 12.00 -7.47
N PRO A 232 -9.34 12.77 -8.20
CA PRO A 232 -9.00 13.18 -9.56
C PRO A 232 -7.86 14.19 -9.62
N TYR A 233 -7.61 14.94 -8.55
CA TYR A 233 -6.61 16.03 -8.48
C TYR A 233 -5.48 15.72 -7.51
N LEU A 234 -4.24 16.06 -7.90
CA LEU A 234 -3.04 15.78 -7.12
C LEU A 234 -3.09 16.34 -5.69
N LEU A 235 -3.63 17.55 -5.50
CA LEU A 235 -3.70 18.17 -4.17
C LEU A 235 -4.57 17.37 -3.20
N SER A 236 -5.72 16.86 -3.65
CA SER A 236 -6.61 16.03 -2.83
C SER A 236 -5.95 14.69 -2.50
N ALA A 237 -5.31 14.05 -3.48
CA ALA A 237 -4.57 12.81 -3.31
C ALA A 237 -3.43 12.95 -2.28
N LEU A 238 -2.57 13.94 -2.43
CA LEU A 238 -1.46 14.17 -1.50
C LEU A 238 -1.94 14.58 -0.10
N ASN A 239 -3.05 15.30 0.03
CA ASN A 239 -3.64 15.61 1.33
C ASN A 239 -4.16 14.35 2.03
N ASP A 240 -4.85 13.46 1.31
CA ASP A 240 -5.30 12.17 1.87
C ASP A 240 -4.10 11.34 2.36
N ILE A 241 -3.13 11.14 1.49
CA ILE A 241 -1.92 10.36 1.79
C ILE A 241 -1.12 10.96 2.94
N CYS A 242 -0.89 12.28 2.95
CA CYS A 242 0.00 12.90 3.91
C CYS A 242 -0.66 13.30 5.24
N LYS A 243 -1.99 13.45 5.29
CA LYS A 243 -2.70 13.87 6.50
C LYS A 243 -3.52 12.78 7.14
N ASN A 244 -4.06 11.85 6.35
CA ASN A 244 -5.01 10.84 6.81
C ASN A 244 -4.39 9.44 6.93
N SER A 245 -3.10 9.30 6.62
CA SER A 245 -2.42 8.03 6.75
C SER A 245 -2.37 7.56 8.21
N THR A 246 -2.87 6.36 8.44
CA THR A 246 -2.67 5.56 9.65
C THR A 246 -1.82 4.36 9.28
N ASN A 247 -0.86 4.02 10.12
CA ASN A 247 -0.19 2.73 10.02
C ASN A 247 -1.14 1.65 10.53
N GLU A 248 -1.08 0.47 9.93
CA GLU A 248 -1.85 -0.69 10.36
C GLU A 248 -0.88 -1.84 10.66
N PHE A 249 -1.17 -2.58 11.74
CA PHE A 249 -0.48 -3.80 12.12
C PHE A 249 -1.54 -4.85 12.42
N ILE A 250 -1.45 -6.01 11.77
CA ILE A 250 -2.38 -7.12 11.93
C ILE A 250 -1.58 -8.37 12.24
N VAL A 251 -2.00 -9.09 13.27
CA VAL A 251 -1.44 -10.38 13.64
C VAL A 251 -2.55 -11.33 14.05
N GLU A 252 -2.36 -12.63 13.78
CA GLU A 252 -3.31 -13.68 14.12
C GLU A 252 -2.59 -14.77 14.93
N HIS A 253 -3.19 -15.15 16.06
CA HIS A 253 -2.72 -16.23 16.92
C HIS A 253 -3.81 -17.26 17.10
N TRP A 254 -3.50 -18.54 16.91
CA TRP A 254 -4.40 -19.60 17.23
C TRP A 254 -3.98 -20.27 18.56
N LEU A 255 -4.92 -20.41 19.49
CA LEU A 255 -4.70 -21.06 20.78
C LEU A 255 -5.64 -22.25 20.95
N PRO A 256 -5.16 -23.42 21.48
CA PRO A 256 -5.95 -24.61 21.68
C PRO A 256 -6.81 -24.51 22.97
N LEU A 257 -7.51 -23.40 23.14
CA LEU A 257 -8.34 -23.10 24.30
C LEU A 257 -9.72 -22.61 23.87
N PRO A 258 -10.79 -22.89 24.64
CA PRO A 258 -12.12 -22.36 24.38
C PRO A 258 -12.16 -20.83 24.43
N ILE A 259 -13.03 -20.23 23.62
CA ILE A 259 -13.17 -18.77 23.52
C ILE A 259 -13.53 -18.10 24.85
N ASP A 260 -14.35 -18.78 25.68
CA ASP A 260 -14.74 -18.28 27.01
C ASP A 260 -13.56 -18.14 27.96
N GLU A 261 -12.62 -19.08 27.93
CA GLU A 261 -11.41 -19.03 28.75
C GLU A 261 -10.48 -17.91 28.31
N ILE A 262 -10.28 -17.78 27.00
CA ILE A 262 -9.44 -16.73 26.43
C ILE A 262 -10.05 -15.35 26.69
N PHE A 263 -11.34 -15.16 26.39
CA PHE A 263 -11.98 -13.88 26.63
C PHE A 263 -11.99 -13.51 28.11
N SER A 264 -12.18 -14.50 29.02
CA SER A 264 -12.09 -14.29 30.46
C SER A 264 -10.70 -13.83 30.93
N PHE A 265 -9.64 -14.30 30.26
CA PHE A 265 -8.27 -13.83 30.52
C PHE A 265 -8.12 -12.34 30.19
N PHE A 266 -8.69 -11.87 29.07
CA PHE A 266 -8.62 -10.47 28.64
C PHE A 266 -9.53 -9.53 29.46
N LYS A 267 -10.55 -10.06 30.18
CA LYS A 267 -11.37 -9.27 31.10
C LYS A 267 -10.58 -8.73 32.31
N GLU A 268 -9.46 -9.32 32.65
CA GLU A 268 -8.63 -8.91 33.78
C GLU A 268 -7.40 -8.16 33.26
N PRO A 269 -7.33 -6.81 33.37
CA PRO A 269 -6.22 -6.01 32.84
C PRO A 269 -4.84 -6.41 33.36
N LYS A 270 -4.76 -6.93 34.57
CA LYS A 270 -3.50 -7.41 35.15
C LYS A 270 -2.90 -8.59 34.42
N ASN A 271 -3.71 -9.34 33.69
CA ASN A 271 -3.21 -10.44 32.87
C ASN A 271 -2.36 -9.93 31.68
N LEU A 272 -2.56 -8.68 31.25
CA LEU A 272 -1.69 -8.06 30.23
C LEU A 272 -0.24 -7.98 30.71
N GLU A 273 0.01 -7.89 32.04
CA GLU A 273 1.37 -7.93 32.57
C GLU A 273 2.07 -9.28 32.31
N LYS A 274 1.28 -10.37 32.16
CA LYS A 274 1.80 -11.73 31.94
C LYS A 274 2.16 -12.02 30.48
N ILE A 275 1.43 -11.38 29.54
CA ILE A 275 1.59 -11.56 28.10
C ILE A 275 2.35 -10.39 27.44
N THR A 276 2.91 -9.51 28.26
CA THR A 276 3.73 -8.39 27.77
C THR A 276 5.22 -8.68 28.05
N PRO A 277 6.10 -8.52 27.06
CA PRO A 277 7.53 -8.77 27.23
C PRO A 277 8.13 -8.05 28.42
N GLY A 278 8.93 -8.76 29.25
CA GLY A 278 9.48 -8.23 30.51
C GLY A 278 10.32 -6.96 30.34
N TYR A 279 10.97 -6.75 29.19
CA TYR A 279 11.76 -5.55 28.91
C TYR A 279 10.93 -4.27 28.86
N LEU A 280 9.59 -4.37 28.63
CA LEU A 280 8.70 -3.22 28.62
C LEU A 280 8.36 -2.74 30.03
N ASN A 281 8.66 -3.50 31.09
CA ASN A 281 8.29 -3.16 32.48
C ASN A 281 6.83 -2.69 32.60
N PHE A 282 5.93 -3.40 31.91
CA PHE A 282 4.52 -3.05 31.82
C PHE A 282 3.84 -3.25 33.17
N LYS A 283 3.11 -2.23 33.64
CA LYS A 283 2.33 -2.30 34.89
C LYS A 283 1.00 -1.59 34.75
N VAL A 284 -0.08 -2.28 35.09
CA VAL A 284 -1.40 -1.68 35.26
C VAL A 284 -1.43 -0.93 36.58
N LEU A 285 -1.70 0.37 36.53
CA LEU A 285 -1.70 1.25 37.70
C LEU A 285 -3.09 1.30 38.35
N ASN A 286 -4.11 1.54 37.56
CA ASN A 286 -5.50 1.57 37.99
C ASN A 286 -6.46 1.49 36.80
N GLN A 287 -7.73 1.25 37.12
CA GLN A 287 -8.84 1.23 36.16
C GLN A 287 -10.07 1.95 36.75
N SER A 288 -10.90 2.50 35.86
CA SER A 288 -12.05 3.33 36.28
C SER A 288 -13.28 2.52 36.76
N SER A 289 -13.33 1.21 36.47
CA SER A 289 -14.42 0.30 36.87
C SER A 289 -13.84 -1.00 37.43
N LYS A 290 -14.61 -1.70 38.25
CA LYS A 290 -14.18 -2.97 38.85
C LYS A 290 -14.04 -4.08 37.81
N GLU A 291 -14.92 -4.09 36.82
CA GLU A 291 -14.93 -5.00 35.67
C GLU A 291 -14.74 -4.21 34.40
N ILE A 292 -14.06 -4.80 33.41
CA ILE A 292 -13.91 -4.18 32.10
C ILE A 292 -15.24 -4.24 31.36
N ASN A 293 -15.64 -3.10 30.82
CA ASN A 293 -16.79 -2.93 29.94
C ASN A 293 -16.53 -1.73 29.01
N GLU A 294 -17.46 -1.46 28.13
CA GLU A 294 -17.40 -0.27 27.30
C GLU A 294 -17.28 1.02 28.14
N GLY A 295 -16.35 1.88 27.77
CA GLY A 295 -16.05 3.11 28.47
C GLY A 295 -15.03 2.99 29.59
N THR A 296 -14.65 1.79 30.03
CA THR A 296 -13.60 1.59 31.05
C THR A 296 -12.29 2.24 30.62
N LYS A 297 -11.71 3.04 31.51
CA LYS A 297 -10.38 3.63 31.32
C LYS A 297 -9.36 2.84 32.13
N ILE A 298 -8.23 2.51 31.51
CA ILE A 298 -7.13 1.77 32.14
C ILE A 298 -5.88 2.62 32.03
N ASN A 299 -5.20 2.82 33.16
CA ASN A 299 -3.92 3.50 33.21
C ASN A 299 -2.79 2.49 33.42
N TYR A 300 -1.78 2.57 32.59
CA TYR A 300 -0.59 1.76 32.74
C TYR A 300 0.69 2.57 32.53
N ARG A 301 1.78 2.01 33.04
CA ARG A 301 3.14 2.47 32.80
C ARG A 301 3.91 1.37 32.10
N LEU A 302 4.65 1.75 31.09
CA LEU A 302 5.56 0.86 30.38
C LEU A 302 6.87 1.58 30.08
N SER A 303 7.89 0.84 29.67
CA SER A 303 9.18 1.40 29.27
C SER A 303 9.47 1.01 27.82
N LEU A 304 9.58 1.99 26.94
CA LEU A 304 10.05 1.77 25.56
C LEU A 304 11.52 2.20 25.47
N ARG A 305 12.40 1.24 25.20
CA ARG A 305 13.86 1.49 25.06
C ARG A 305 14.48 2.22 26.26
N GLY A 306 13.99 1.89 27.48
CA GLY A 306 14.43 2.51 28.72
C GLY A 306 13.75 3.83 29.09
N ILE A 307 12.88 4.36 28.21
CA ILE A 307 12.13 5.59 28.47
C ILE A 307 10.79 5.22 29.11
N PRO A 308 10.47 5.70 30.32
CA PRO A 308 9.19 5.45 30.96
C PRO A 308 8.06 6.21 30.22
N ILE A 309 6.98 5.52 29.94
CA ILE A 309 5.81 6.05 29.25
C ILE A 309 4.58 5.79 30.12
N TRP A 310 3.77 6.83 30.34
CA TRP A 310 2.43 6.72 30.89
C TRP A 310 1.43 6.60 29.78
N TRP A 311 0.54 5.64 29.90
CA TRP A 311 -0.46 5.36 28.89
C TRP A 311 -1.83 5.25 29.52
N GLN A 312 -2.84 5.82 28.89
CA GLN A 312 -4.23 5.65 29.26
C GLN A 312 -5.02 5.20 28.03
N SER A 313 -5.63 4.02 28.10
CA SER A 313 -6.61 3.54 27.14
C SER A 313 -8.03 3.68 27.62
N LYS A 314 -8.97 3.74 26.68
CA LYS A 314 -10.40 3.60 26.89
C LYS A 314 -10.90 2.42 26.08
N ILE A 315 -11.65 1.53 26.73
CA ILE A 315 -12.31 0.40 26.07
C ILE A 315 -13.51 0.89 25.26
N LEU A 316 -13.64 0.37 24.05
CA LEU A 316 -14.71 0.61 23.09
C LEU A 316 -15.21 -0.75 22.55
N ASP A 317 -16.38 -0.76 21.93
CA ASP A 317 -16.91 -1.94 21.20
C ASP A 317 -16.83 -3.25 22.00
N TRP A 318 -17.32 -3.26 23.22
CA TRP A 318 -17.25 -4.42 24.10
C TRP A 318 -18.34 -5.45 23.76
N GLU A 319 -18.00 -6.49 23.01
CA GLU A 319 -18.85 -7.62 22.64
C GLU A 319 -18.26 -8.93 23.20
N PRO A 320 -18.75 -9.43 24.36
CA PRO A 320 -18.20 -10.63 24.99
C PRO A 320 -18.07 -11.82 24.04
N ASN A 321 -16.93 -12.49 24.07
CA ASN A 321 -16.56 -13.64 23.26
C ASN A 321 -16.46 -13.38 21.74
N HIS A 322 -16.61 -12.12 21.30
CA HIS A 322 -16.49 -11.76 19.87
C HIS A 322 -15.40 -10.74 19.61
N LYS A 323 -15.51 -9.58 20.24
CA LYS A 323 -14.51 -8.54 20.08
C LYS A 323 -14.54 -7.50 21.19
N PHE A 324 -13.44 -6.79 21.32
CA PHE A 324 -13.39 -5.48 21.96
C PHE A 324 -12.31 -4.63 21.29
N SER A 325 -12.43 -3.32 21.48
CA SER A 325 -11.43 -2.38 21.00
C SER A 325 -10.95 -1.49 22.12
N ASP A 326 -9.76 -0.97 22.03
CA ASP A 326 -9.28 0.11 22.88
C ASP A 326 -8.67 1.25 22.07
N THR A 327 -8.78 2.45 22.60
CA THR A 327 -8.15 3.64 22.03
C THR A 327 -7.32 4.37 23.06
N GLN A 328 -6.17 4.89 22.65
CA GLN A 328 -5.34 5.73 23.49
C GLN A 328 -6.03 7.08 23.76
N ILE A 329 -6.14 7.47 25.02
CA ILE A 329 -6.50 8.82 25.45
C ILE A 329 -5.24 9.65 25.71
N HIS A 330 -4.26 9.06 26.42
CA HIS A 330 -2.95 9.64 26.66
C HIS A 330 -1.86 8.60 26.35
N GLY A 331 -0.81 8.99 25.67
CA GLY A 331 0.29 8.09 25.31
C GLY A 331 1.17 8.65 24.20
N PRO A 332 2.10 7.85 23.68
CA PRO A 332 3.13 8.30 22.75
C PRO A 332 2.64 8.49 21.31
N TYR A 333 1.46 8.01 20.95
CA TYR A 333 0.95 8.07 19.59
C TYR A 333 0.00 9.25 19.39
N ASN A 334 -0.09 9.80 18.17
CA ASN A 334 -1.13 10.77 17.82
C ASN A 334 -2.50 10.11 17.62
N HIS A 335 -2.49 8.84 17.27
CA HIS A 335 -3.67 7.99 17.19
C HIS A 335 -3.26 6.57 17.51
N TRP A 336 -4.10 5.87 18.25
CA TRP A 336 -4.01 4.45 18.52
C TRP A 336 -5.40 3.90 18.68
N TYR A 337 -5.71 2.89 17.90
CA TYR A 337 -6.95 2.15 17.96
C TYR A 337 -6.60 0.68 17.75
N HIS A 338 -6.91 -0.14 18.72
CA HIS A 338 -6.59 -1.55 18.74
C HIS A 338 -7.87 -2.36 18.87
N THR A 339 -8.09 -3.31 17.96
CA THR A 339 -9.21 -4.23 17.98
C THR A 339 -8.70 -5.64 18.21
N HIS A 340 -9.33 -6.33 19.16
CA HIS A 340 -9.19 -7.77 19.39
C HIS A 340 -10.45 -8.45 18.90
N GLU A 341 -10.31 -9.38 17.96
CA GLU A 341 -11.39 -10.23 17.46
C GLU A 341 -11.12 -11.68 17.85
N PHE A 342 -12.16 -12.41 18.25
CA PHE A 342 -12.08 -13.80 18.70
C PHE A 342 -13.03 -14.65 17.87
N GLU A 343 -12.52 -15.76 17.30
CA GLU A 343 -13.26 -16.69 16.45
C GLU A 343 -12.98 -18.14 16.89
N GLU A 344 -14.03 -18.94 17.11
CA GLU A 344 -13.84 -20.39 17.29
C GLU A 344 -13.39 -21.02 15.98
N LYS A 345 -12.24 -21.71 16.00
CA LYS A 345 -11.66 -22.33 14.82
C LYS A 345 -10.86 -23.57 15.16
N ALA A 346 -11.15 -24.67 14.46
CA ALA A 346 -10.38 -25.92 14.56
C ALA A 346 -10.21 -26.46 15.99
N GLY A 347 -11.25 -26.35 16.84
CA GLY A 347 -11.23 -26.85 18.23
C GLY A 347 -10.47 -25.94 19.21
N GLY A 348 -10.15 -24.72 18.85
CA GLY A 348 -9.54 -23.69 19.65
C GLY A 348 -10.08 -22.33 19.28
N THR A 349 -9.37 -21.28 19.65
CA THR A 349 -9.74 -19.89 19.34
C THR A 349 -8.67 -19.21 18.49
N LEU A 350 -9.08 -18.60 17.39
CA LEU A 350 -8.28 -17.67 16.60
C LEU A 350 -8.48 -16.27 17.19
N ILE A 351 -7.40 -15.63 17.61
CA ILE A 351 -7.35 -14.23 18.03
C ILE A 351 -6.76 -13.43 16.89
N LYS A 352 -7.43 -12.35 16.50
CA LYS A 352 -6.92 -11.40 15.52
C LYS A 352 -6.80 -10.03 16.15
N ASP A 353 -5.57 -9.54 16.20
CA ASP A 353 -5.23 -8.22 16.68
C ASP A 353 -5.03 -7.27 15.50
N HIS A 354 -5.79 -6.17 15.48
CA HIS A 354 -5.69 -5.14 14.46
C HIS A 354 -5.41 -3.78 15.11
N VAL A 355 -4.19 -3.30 14.96
CA VAL A 355 -3.73 -2.02 15.51
C VAL A 355 -3.66 -0.98 14.41
N LYS A 356 -4.39 0.13 14.56
CA LYS A 356 -4.29 1.33 13.72
C LYS A 356 -3.63 2.44 14.51
N TYR A 357 -2.49 2.95 14.04
CA TYR A 357 -1.76 3.96 14.78
C TYR A 357 -1.17 5.08 13.91
N LYS A 358 -0.95 6.24 14.52
CA LYS A 358 -0.19 7.37 13.94
C LYS A 358 0.91 7.78 14.89
N LEU A 359 2.13 7.87 14.38
CA LEU A 359 3.24 8.38 15.17
C LEU A 359 3.14 9.89 15.40
N PRO A 360 3.73 10.40 16.49
CA PRO A 360 3.92 11.84 16.69
C PRO A 360 4.64 12.45 15.48
N PHE A 361 4.29 13.68 15.16
CA PHE A 361 4.80 14.40 13.99
C PHE A 361 4.35 13.82 12.63
N GLY A 362 3.43 12.83 12.60
CA GLY A 362 2.92 12.23 11.38
C GLY A 362 4.04 11.58 10.54
N ILE A 363 4.06 11.83 9.22
CA ILE A 363 5.03 11.22 8.31
C ILE A 363 6.50 11.41 8.71
N PRO A 364 6.98 12.55 9.26
CA PRO A 364 8.33 12.63 9.83
C PRO A 364 8.58 11.60 10.92
N GLY A 365 7.62 11.41 11.80
CA GLY A 365 7.68 10.37 12.83
C GLY A 365 7.79 8.98 12.21
N ASP A 366 6.98 8.70 11.20
CA ASP A 366 6.98 7.43 10.48
C ASP A 366 8.29 7.18 9.72
N CYS A 367 8.85 8.19 9.06
CA CYS A 367 10.14 8.06 8.37
C CYS A 367 11.31 7.82 9.33
N ILE A 368 11.28 8.39 10.53
CA ILE A 368 12.37 8.29 11.52
C ILE A 368 12.20 7.05 12.41
N ALA A 369 10.99 6.80 12.87
CA ALA A 369 10.69 5.80 13.89
C ALA A 369 9.78 4.65 13.40
N GLY A 370 9.16 4.76 12.22
CA GLY A 370 8.15 3.82 11.75
C GLY A 370 8.64 2.38 11.69
N SER A 371 9.84 2.15 11.13
CA SER A 371 10.44 0.80 11.07
C SER A 371 10.81 0.25 12.45
N TRP A 372 11.15 1.12 13.40
CA TRP A 372 11.46 0.72 14.77
C TRP A 372 10.18 0.39 15.55
N VAL A 373 9.14 1.20 15.36
CA VAL A 373 7.84 0.95 16.00
C VAL A 373 7.19 -0.31 15.45
N GLN A 374 7.25 -0.53 14.14
CA GLN A 374 6.76 -1.77 13.54
C GLN A 374 7.47 -2.99 14.12
N LYS A 375 8.81 -2.95 14.22
CA LYS A 375 9.59 -4.03 14.84
C LYS A 375 9.29 -4.20 16.34
N ASP A 376 9.06 -3.10 17.06
CA ASP A 376 8.67 -3.17 18.48
C ASP A 376 7.27 -3.81 18.61
N LEU A 377 6.31 -3.51 17.72
CA LEU A 377 4.99 -4.16 17.67
C LEU A 377 5.13 -5.66 17.36
N GLU A 378 5.88 -6.04 16.31
CA GLU A 378 6.16 -7.44 16.00
C GLU A 378 6.69 -8.18 17.24
N ASN A 379 7.70 -7.63 17.92
CA ASN A 379 8.28 -8.24 19.12
C ASN A 379 7.31 -8.29 20.32
N ILE A 380 6.34 -7.37 20.40
CA ILE A 380 5.35 -7.34 21.49
C ILE A 380 4.27 -8.39 21.27
N PHE A 381 3.81 -8.52 20.04
CA PHE A 381 2.71 -9.43 19.70
C PHE A 381 3.18 -10.86 19.41
N ASP A 382 4.46 -11.10 19.09
CA ASP A 382 5.05 -12.44 18.93
C ASP A 382 5.45 -13.09 20.28
N PHE A 383 5.34 -12.37 21.43
CA PHE A 383 5.69 -12.85 22.76
C PHE A 383 4.54 -13.69 23.35
#